data_604dafe5e906140d008934beae54d358
#
_entry.id   604dafe5e906140d008934beae54d358
#
_cell.length_a   1.000
_cell.length_b   1.000
_cell.length_c   1.000
_cell.angle_alpha   90.00
_cell.angle_beta   90.00
_cell.angle_gamma   90.00
#
_symmetry.space_group_name_H-M   'P 1'
#
loop_
_entity.id
_entity.type
_entity.pdbx_description
1 polymer ?
#
loop_
_entity_poly.entity_id
_entity_poly.type
_entity_poly.pdbx_seq_one_letter_code
_entity_poly.pdbx_strand_id
1 'polypeptide(L)'
;MAEHKYEPTKWHGMKGPVIGGRDTYQAKSWNPTKKKWGTVTEKGPAPVWFAEANATNWTESMICKTKDLFYEAKLNQCFEKGDEVAIKIHYGEWNRTAILRPEYIAAIVEEVRACGGNPYVVNDTTLSYHTYNSMAISQYQMEGAIRHGYTDATFGCPVLIADGYSGEDDYRVDIPEGLILKETYIGRAIAEADAMIVLAHARGHSITMY
;
A
#
# COMPACT_ATOMS: atom_id res chain seq x y z
N MET A 1 25.11 -7.86 -11.07
CA MET A 1 24.38 -6.75 -10.46
C MET A 1 25.00 -6.52 -9.09
N ALA A 2 25.37 -5.29 -8.75
CA ALA A 2 25.89 -4.98 -7.42
C ALA A 2 24.76 -5.22 -6.40
N GLU A 3 25.04 -5.91 -5.32
CA GLU A 3 24.13 -6.02 -4.17
C GLU A 3 23.79 -4.60 -3.72
N HIS A 4 22.51 -4.27 -3.74
CA HIS A 4 22.04 -3.03 -3.17
C HIS A 4 22.21 -3.12 -1.66
N LYS A 5 23.23 -2.42 -1.13
CA LYS A 5 23.41 -2.27 0.31
C LYS A 5 22.71 -0.98 0.73
N TYR A 6 21.53 -1.13 1.33
CA TYR A 6 20.91 -0.03 2.04
C TYR A 6 21.73 0.28 3.30
N GLU A 7 22.21 1.52 3.40
CA GLU A 7 22.81 2.05 4.64
C GLU A 7 21.78 3.00 5.26
N PRO A 8 21.21 2.65 6.43
CA PRO A 8 20.25 3.51 7.11
C PRO A 8 20.83 4.89 7.37
N THR A 9 20.11 5.92 7.01
CA THR A 9 20.46 7.28 7.40
C THR A 9 20.32 7.42 8.90
N LYS A 10 21.42 7.77 9.58
CA LYS A 10 21.40 8.02 11.04
C LYS A 10 20.67 9.34 11.29
N TRP A 11 19.37 9.26 11.54
CA TRP A 11 18.59 10.42 11.98
C TRP A 11 18.15 10.27 13.45
N HIS A 12 18.19 11.38 14.16
CA HIS A 12 17.80 11.43 15.56
C HIS A 12 16.28 11.52 15.65
N GLY A 13 15.62 10.53 16.18
CA GLY A 13 14.18 10.55 16.41
C GLY A 13 13.43 9.27 16.10
N MET A 14 14.08 8.26 15.50
CA MET A 14 13.45 6.95 15.39
C MET A 14 13.34 6.34 16.79
N LYS A 15 12.15 6.41 17.35
CA LYS A 15 11.83 5.61 18.53
C LYS A 15 11.55 4.22 17.99
N GLY A 16 12.18 3.21 18.56
CA GLY A 16 11.92 1.82 18.20
C GLY A 16 10.43 1.47 18.21
N PRO A 17 10.05 0.25 17.86
CA PRO A 17 8.67 -0.12 17.66
C PRO A 17 7.81 0.29 18.84
N VAL A 18 6.76 1.07 18.59
CA VAL A 18 5.75 1.37 19.60
C VAL A 18 4.84 0.14 19.67
N ILE A 19 4.96 -0.57 20.76
CA ILE A 19 4.17 -1.77 21.01
C ILE A 19 2.80 -1.33 21.53
N GLY A 20 1.76 -1.48 20.72
CA GLY A 20 0.36 -1.20 21.09
C GLY A 20 -0.52 -2.43 20.89
N GLY A 21 -1.11 -2.89 21.90
CA GLY A 21 -2.37 -3.38 22.27
C GLY A 21 -3.04 -4.63 22.09
N ARG A 22 -2.78 -5.81 21.67
CA ARG A 22 -3.57 -7.02 21.97
C ARG A 22 -2.70 -8.27 22.04
N ASP A 23 -2.94 -9.11 23.05
CA ASP A 23 -2.05 -10.18 23.47
C ASP A 23 -1.92 -11.39 22.52
N THR A 24 -2.77 -11.51 21.52
CA THR A 24 -2.61 -12.56 20.48
C THR A 24 -3.46 -12.22 19.26
N TYR A 25 -2.85 -12.12 18.11
CA TYR A 25 -3.55 -12.07 16.84
C TYR A 25 -3.02 -13.18 15.92
N GLN A 26 -3.89 -14.10 15.52
CA GLN A 26 -3.61 -15.03 14.44
C GLN A 26 -4.34 -14.55 13.19
N ALA A 27 -3.60 -14.01 12.24
CA ALA A 27 -4.15 -13.73 10.93
C ALA A 27 -3.80 -14.86 9.96
N LYS A 28 -4.76 -15.24 9.14
CA LYS A 28 -4.51 -16.05 7.96
C LYS A 28 -4.46 -15.10 6.77
N SER A 29 -3.38 -15.16 6.00
CA SER A 29 -3.28 -14.46 4.73
C SER A 29 -3.66 -15.39 3.58
N TRP A 30 -4.49 -14.90 2.67
CA TRP A 30 -4.79 -15.59 1.43
C TRP A 30 -3.73 -15.23 0.38
N ASN A 31 -3.13 -16.24 -0.24
CA ASN A 31 -2.31 -16.03 -1.42
C ASN A 31 -3.06 -16.59 -2.63
N PRO A 32 -3.59 -15.71 -3.51
CA PRO A 32 -4.42 -16.11 -4.65
C PRO A 32 -3.64 -16.93 -5.69
N THR A 33 -2.36 -16.60 -5.91
CA THR A 33 -1.50 -17.33 -6.84
C THR A 33 -1.28 -18.77 -6.37
N LYS A 34 -1.06 -18.96 -5.08
CA LYS A 34 -0.90 -20.29 -4.46
C LYS A 34 -2.23 -20.93 -4.08
N LYS A 35 -3.35 -20.19 -4.20
CA LYS A 35 -4.73 -20.61 -3.84
C LYS A 35 -4.82 -21.30 -2.48
N LYS A 36 -4.14 -20.74 -1.47
CA LYS A 36 -4.13 -21.27 -0.12
C LYS A 36 -3.92 -20.20 0.94
N TRP A 37 -4.45 -20.49 2.12
CA TRP A 37 -4.23 -19.65 3.30
C TRP A 37 -2.86 -19.96 3.91
N GLY A 38 -2.06 -18.92 4.10
CA GLY A 38 -0.89 -18.95 4.97
C GLY A 38 -1.31 -18.67 6.41
N THR A 39 -0.59 -19.22 7.37
CA THR A 39 -0.79 -18.86 8.78
C THR A 39 0.25 -17.85 9.18
N VAL A 40 -0.19 -16.64 9.54
CA VAL A 40 0.66 -15.65 10.19
C VAL A 40 0.51 -15.87 11.69
N THR A 41 1.54 -16.39 12.33
CA THR A 41 1.58 -16.58 13.78
C THR A 41 2.52 -15.53 14.37
N GLU A 42 2.01 -14.33 14.62
CA GLU A 42 2.67 -13.41 15.53
C GLU A 42 2.03 -13.52 16.91
N LYS A 43 2.85 -13.81 17.90
CA LYS A 43 2.41 -13.78 19.31
C LYS A 43 2.81 -12.44 19.90
N GLY A 44 1.82 -11.68 20.31
CA GLY A 44 2.03 -10.39 20.96
C GLY A 44 1.38 -9.22 20.20
N PRO A 45 1.53 -7.99 20.71
CA PRO A 45 1.04 -6.80 20.05
C PRO A 45 1.77 -6.55 18.72
N ALA A 46 1.03 -6.11 17.70
CA ALA A 46 1.63 -5.77 16.40
C ALA A 46 2.65 -4.63 16.58
N PRO A 47 3.87 -4.76 16.05
CA PRO A 47 4.86 -3.70 16.12
C PRO A 47 4.43 -2.51 15.25
N VAL A 48 4.70 -1.30 15.73
CA VAL A 48 4.48 -0.06 14.99
C VAL A 48 5.78 0.71 14.95
N TRP A 49 6.25 1.04 13.75
CA TRP A 49 7.42 1.88 13.53
C TRP A 49 6.98 3.32 13.29
N PHE A 50 7.61 4.25 13.96
CA PHE A 50 7.26 5.66 13.89
C PHE A 50 8.51 6.51 13.63
N ALA A 51 8.37 7.47 12.72
CA ALA A 51 9.36 8.47 12.41
C ALA A 51 8.78 9.88 12.59
N GLU A 52 9.51 10.75 13.33
CA GLU A 52 9.11 12.15 13.46
C GLU A 52 9.21 12.89 12.12
N ALA A 53 8.29 13.83 11.88
CA ALA A 53 8.30 14.64 10.66
C ALA A 53 9.38 15.72 10.63
N ASN A 54 10.03 16.03 11.78
CA ASN A 54 11.09 17.01 11.88
C ASN A 54 12.30 16.61 11.03
N ALA A 55 12.87 17.56 10.31
CA ALA A 55 14.09 17.40 9.54
C ALA A 55 14.97 18.63 9.68
N THR A 56 16.25 18.47 9.95
CA THR A 56 17.24 19.54 10.04
C THR A 56 18.17 19.58 8.83
N ASN A 57 18.15 18.50 8.05
CA ASN A 57 18.95 18.35 6.82
C ASN A 57 18.24 17.40 5.85
N TRP A 58 18.77 17.29 4.63
CA TRP A 58 18.15 16.49 3.58
C TRP A 58 18.10 14.98 3.88
N THR A 59 19.06 14.44 4.66
CA THR A 59 19.06 13.01 5.03
C THR A 59 17.98 12.66 6.03
N GLU A 60 17.43 13.66 6.69
CA GLU A 60 16.28 13.55 7.59
C GLU A 60 14.94 13.85 6.88
N SER A 61 14.97 14.00 5.57
CA SER A 61 13.76 14.26 4.79
C SER A 61 12.74 13.13 4.96
N MET A 62 11.46 13.46 4.79
CA MET A 62 10.39 12.47 4.89
C MET A 62 10.55 11.34 3.87
N ILE A 63 11.17 11.60 2.72
CA ILE A 63 11.48 10.58 1.70
C ILE A 63 12.51 9.59 2.25
N CYS A 64 13.62 10.09 2.81
CA CYS A 64 14.62 9.22 3.45
C CYS A 64 14.02 8.39 4.58
N LYS A 65 13.22 9.02 5.44
CA LYS A 65 12.53 8.34 6.54
C LYS A 65 11.54 7.28 6.06
N THR A 66 10.87 7.51 4.94
CA THR A 66 9.99 6.51 4.32
C THR A 66 10.77 5.28 3.88
N LYS A 67 11.95 5.47 3.27
CA LYS A 67 12.85 4.38 2.90
C LYS A 67 13.41 3.66 4.14
N ASP A 68 13.82 4.40 5.17
CA ASP A 68 14.28 3.82 6.43
C ASP A 68 13.18 2.94 7.07
N LEU A 69 11.95 3.45 7.14
CA LEU A 69 10.82 2.70 7.68
C LEU A 69 10.49 1.44 6.87
N PHE A 70 10.69 1.46 5.55
CA PHE A 70 10.50 0.28 4.71
C PHE A 70 11.42 -0.87 5.15
N TYR A 71 12.68 -0.59 5.46
CA TYR A 71 13.62 -1.61 5.92
C TYR A 71 13.48 -1.95 7.40
N GLU A 72 13.27 -0.97 8.26
CA GLU A 72 13.06 -1.20 9.70
C GLU A 72 11.81 -2.03 9.99
N ALA A 73 10.73 -1.80 9.24
CA ALA A 73 9.52 -2.60 9.30
C ALA A 73 9.64 -3.93 8.54
N LYS A 74 10.80 -4.21 7.91
CA LYS A 74 11.07 -5.42 7.15
C LYS A 74 10.10 -5.66 5.99
N LEU A 75 9.58 -4.60 5.37
CA LEU A 75 8.70 -4.72 4.21
C LEU A 75 9.42 -5.38 3.02
N ASN A 76 10.73 -5.23 2.93
CA ASN A 76 11.58 -5.93 1.96
C ASN A 76 11.58 -7.47 2.08
N GLN A 77 11.04 -8.02 3.18
CA GLN A 77 10.90 -9.46 3.41
C GLN A 77 9.49 -9.99 3.10
N CYS A 78 8.56 -9.10 2.72
CA CYS A 78 7.17 -9.47 2.42
C CYS A 78 6.99 -10.03 1.00
N PHE A 79 8.02 -9.96 0.17
CA PHE A 79 8.02 -10.45 -1.22
C PHE A 79 9.40 -11.02 -1.60
N GLU A 80 9.40 -11.82 -2.65
CA GLU A 80 10.61 -12.42 -3.21
C GLU A 80 10.99 -11.72 -4.54
N LYS A 81 12.18 -12.05 -5.03
CA LYS A 81 12.63 -11.54 -6.33
C LYS A 81 11.75 -12.07 -7.46
N GLY A 82 11.22 -11.16 -8.25
CA GLY A 82 10.33 -11.45 -9.37
C GLY A 82 8.85 -11.39 -9.03
N ASP A 83 8.51 -11.23 -7.74
CA ASP A 83 7.11 -11.09 -7.31
C ASP A 83 6.48 -9.80 -7.84
N GLU A 84 5.20 -9.90 -8.21
CA GLU A 84 4.35 -8.75 -8.53
C GLU A 84 3.87 -8.11 -7.23
N VAL A 85 4.31 -6.86 -6.98
CA VAL A 85 4.05 -6.15 -5.72
C VAL A 85 3.08 -5.00 -5.96
N ALA A 86 1.85 -5.14 -5.49
CA ALA A 86 0.85 -4.10 -5.53
C ALA A 86 1.14 -3.02 -4.47
N ILE A 87 1.39 -1.79 -4.91
CA ILE A 87 1.48 -0.63 -4.03
C ILE A 87 0.11 0.06 -4.03
N LYS A 88 -0.71 -0.29 -3.03
CA LYS A 88 -2.08 0.22 -2.90
C LYS A 88 -2.06 1.62 -2.31
N ILE A 89 -2.65 2.56 -3.02
CA ILE A 89 -2.85 3.94 -2.56
C ILE A 89 -4.30 4.37 -2.81
N HIS A 90 -4.68 5.52 -2.29
CA HIS A 90 -5.92 6.20 -2.67
C HIS A 90 -5.56 7.33 -3.63
N TYR A 91 -6.11 7.32 -4.85
CA TYR A 91 -5.80 8.35 -5.85
C TYR A 91 -6.38 9.73 -5.50
N GLY A 92 -7.31 9.79 -4.56
CA GLY A 92 -7.98 11.03 -4.16
C GLY A 92 -9.09 11.44 -5.12
N GLU A 93 -10.00 12.27 -4.63
CA GLU A 93 -11.01 12.91 -5.45
C GLU A 93 -10.41 14.11 -6.20
N TRP A 94 -11.02 14.50 -7.30
CA TRP A 94 -10.59 15.66 -8.08
C TRP A 94 -10.48 16.93 -7.22
N ASN A 95 -9.46 17.74 -7.49
CA ASN A 95 -9.16 18.98 -6.79
C ASN A 95 -8.85 18.83 -5.28
N ARG A 96 -8.66 17.62 -4.79
CA ARG A 96 -8.20 17.41 -3.41
C ARG A 96 -6.72 17.69 -3.29
N THR A 97 -6.33 18.43 -2.24
CA THR A 97 -4.92 18.75 -1.93
C THR A 97 -4.34 17.89 -0.82
N ALA A 98 -5.20 17.25 -0.01
CA ALA A 98 -4.77 16.34 1.07
C ALA A 98 -4.62 14.92 0.53
N ILE A 99 -3.65 14.73 -0.35
CA ILE A 99 -3.28 13.46 -0.97
C ILE A 99 -1.90 13.01 -0.49
N LEU A 100 -1.59 11.75 -0.66
CA LEU A 100 -0.24 11.27 -0.47
C LEU A 100 0.65 11.82 -1.60
N ARG A 101 1.75 12.46 -1.25
CA ARG A 101 2.62 13.05 -2.27
C ARG A 101 3.27 11.98 -3.13
N PRO A 102 3.34 12.19 -4.47
CA PRO A 102 3.95 11.22 -5.40
C PRO A 102 5.36 10.78 -5.00
N GLU A 103 6.14 11.66 -4.39
CA GLU A 103 7.52 11.38 -4.00
C GLU A 103 7.64 10.24 -2.97
N TYR A 104 6.66 10.10 -2.07
CA TYR A 104 6.66 8.98 -1.10
C TYR A 104 6.36 7.65 -1.77
N ILE A 105 5.47 7.67 -2.76
CA ILE A 105 5.11 6.49 -3.54
C ILE A 105 6.30 6.06 -4.39
N ALA A 106 6.92 7.03 -5.09
CA ALA A 106 8.12 6.78 -5.90
C ALA A 106 9.25 6.18 -5.06
N ALA A 107 9.46 6.68 -3.83
CA ALA A 107 10.47 6.13 -2.93
C ALA A 107 10.24 4.64 -2.63
N ILE A 108 9.00 4.22 -2.39
CA ILE A 108 8.67 2.81 -2.13
C ILE A 108 8.78 1.97 -3.41
N VAL A 109 8.33 2.49 -4.56
CA VAL A 109 8.50 1.84 -5.87
C VAL A 109 9.98 1.54 -6.14
N GLU A 110 10.85 2.52 -5.87
CA GLU A 110 12.31 2.36 -6.02
C GLU A 110 12.85 1.25 -5.11
N GLU A 111 12.44 1.21 -3.84
CA GLU A 111 12.94 0.20 -2.89
C GLU A 111 12.42 -1.20 -3.21
N VAL A 112 11.15 -1.35 -3.61
CA VAL A 112 10.62 -2.63 -4.07
C VAL A 112 11.42 -3.15 -5.27
N ARG A 113 11.68 -2.28 -6.25
CA ARG A 113 12.49 -2.63 -7.42
C ARG A 113 13.94 -2.96 -7.06
N ALA A 114 14.55 -2.20 -6.16
CA ALA A 114 15.91 -2.46 -5.69
C ALA A 114 16.04 -3.83 -5.00
N CYS A 115 15.00 -4.26 -4.31
CA CYS A 115 14.89 -5.60 -3.71
C CYS A 115 14.51 -6.70 -4.72
N GLY A 116 14.25 -6.35 -5.97
CA GLY A 116 14.00 -7.29 -7.07
C GLY A 116 12.53 -7.63 -7.33
N GLY A 117 11.57 -6.97 -6.65
CA GLY A 117 10.15 -7.08 -6.94
C GLY A 117 9.75 -6.27 -8.19
N ASN A 118 8.61 -6.59 -8.77
CA ASN A 118 7.98 -5.89 -9.89
C ASN A 118 6.84 -5.01 -9.35
N PRO A 119 7.09 -3.74 -9.00
CA PRO A 119 6.07 -2.89 -8.42
C PRO A 119 5.08 -2.38 -9.47
N TYR A 120 3.84 -2.21 -9.07
CA TYR A 120 2.83 -1.41 -9.74
C TYR A 120 1.99 -0.65 -8.71
N VAL A 121 1.53 0.54 -9.08
CA VAL A 121 0.70 1.39 -8.22
C VAL A 121 -0.76 1.16 -8.56
N VAL A 122 -1.58 0.95 -7.54
CA VAL A 122 -2.96 0.53 -7.74
C VAL A 122 -3.94 1.22 -6.79
N ASN A 123 -5.13 1.52 -7.29
CA ASN A 123 -6.32 1.87 -6.53
C ASN A 123 -7.50 1.07 -7.06
N ASP A 124 -8.58 1.04 -6.32
CA ASP A 124 -9.88 0.49 -6.70
C ASP A 124 -10.87 1.61 -6.98
N THR A 125 -11.94 1.31 -7.70
CA THR A 125 -13.07 2.23 -7.84
C THR A 125 -13.71 2.46 -6.46
N THR A 126 -14.44 3.54 -6.33
CA THR A 126 -15.12 3.90 -5.08
C THR A 126 -16.59 4.20 -5.33
N LEU A 127 -17.35 4.32 -4.26
CA LEU A 127 -18.75 4.70 -4.34
C LEU A 127 -18.94 6.04 -5.04
N SER A 128 -19.96 6.13 -5.90
CA SER A 128 -20.35 7.35 -6.57
C SER A 128 -21.15 8.22 -5.64
N TYR A 129 -20.56 9.29 -5.12
CA TYR A 129 -21.27 10.29 -4.32
C TYR A 129 -21.87 11.41 -5.14
N HIS A 130 -21.40 11.64 -6.38
CA HIS A 130 -21.81 12.72 -7.25
C HIS A 130 -21.79 12.34 -8.73
N THR A 131 -22.77 12.83 -9.48
CA THR A 131 -22.96 12.57 -10.90
C THR A 131 -21.77 13.02 -11.77
N TYR A 132 -21.04 14.05 -11.36
CA TYR A 132 -19.95 14.65 -12.15
C TYR A 132 -18.55 14.13 -11.84
N ASN A 133 -18.36 13.47 -10.69
CA ASN A 133 -17.06 12.94 -10.27
C ASN A 133 -17.26 11.51 -9.78
N SER A 134 -17.84 10.68 -10.65
CA SER A 134 -18.08 9.29 -10.29
C SER A 134 -16.78 8.53 -10.22
N MET A 135 -16.20 8.47 -9.01
CA MET A 135 -15.04 7.63 -8.72
C MET A 135 -15.36 6.13 -8.81
N ALA A 136 -16.62 5.78 -9.13
CA ALA A 136 -17.04 4.43 -9.48
C ALA A 136 -16.66 4.03 -10.91
N ILE A 137 -16.10 4.95 -11.71
CA ILE A 137 -15.66 4.69 -13.07
C ILE A 137 -14.16 4.89 -13.17
N SER A 138 -13.45 3.87 -13.63
CA SER A 138 -11.99 3.86 -13.69
C SER A 138 -11.40 5.00 -14.51
N GLN A 139 -12.05 5.41 -15.59
CA GLN A 139 -11.62 6.54 -16.40
C GLN A 139 -11.52 7.83 -15.55
N TYR A 140 -12.54 8.14 -14.74
CA TYR A 140 -12.52 9.33 -13.90
C TYR A 140 -11.51 9.23 -12.76
N GLN A 141 -11.33 8.03 -12.21
CA GLN A 141 -10.27 7.76 -11.23
C GLN A 141 -8.89 8.03 -11.83
N MET A 142 -8.61 7.54 -13.03
CA MET A 142 -7.34 7.74 -13.73
C MET A 142 -7.12 9.21 -14.10
N GLU A 143 -8.15 9.94 -14.53
CA GLU A 143 -8.06 11.39 -14.74
C GLU A 143 -7.65 12.12 -13.44
N GLY A 144 -8.22 11.73 -12.30
CA GLY A 144 -7.85 12.24 -10.98
C GLY A 144 -6.41 11.90 -10.62
N ALA A 145 -6.00 10.66 -10.84
CA ALA A 145 -4.62 10.21 -10.63
C ALA A 145 -3.61 11.04 -11.42
N ILE A 146 -3.86 11.25 -12.71
CA ILE A 146 -3.01 12.08 -13.58
C ILE A 146 -2.89 13.51 -13.05
N ARG A 147 -3.99 14.12 -12.64
CA ARG A 147 -4.02 15.48 -12.06
C ARG A 147 -3.20 15.59 -10.79
N HIS A 148 -3.14 14.52 -10.00
CA HIS A 148 -2.36 14.44 -8.76
C HIS A 148 -0.90 14.02 -9.00
N GLY A 149 -0.50 13.79 -10.25
CA GLY A 149 0.86 13.38 -10.60
C GLY A 149 1.11 11.88 -10.45
N TYR A 150 0.07 11.06 -10.28
CA TYR A 150 0.19 9.61 -10.22
C TYR A 150 0.13 9.04 -11.64
N THR A 151 1.30 8.88 -12.24
CA THR A 151 1.44 8.39 -13.61
C THR A 151 2.54 7.36 -13.72
N ASP A 152 2.47 6.53 -14.75
CA ASP A 152 3.54 5.58 -15.08
C ASP A 152 4.89 6.29 -15.25
N ALA A 153 4.88 7.48 -15.82
CA ALA A 153 6.09 8.29 -16.00
C ALA A 153 6.68 8.79 -14.67
N THR A 154 5.82 9.12 -13.69
CA THR A 154 6.25 9.57 -12.36
C THR A 154 6.89 8.44 -11.57
N PHE A 155 6.32 7.25 -11.64
CA PHE A 155 6.75 6.11 -10.82
C PHE A 155 7.67 5.15 -11.57
N GLY A 156 7.71 5.22 -12.90
CA GLY A 156 8.44 4.26 -13.73
C GLY A 156 7.84 2.85 -13.68
N CYS A 157 6.62 2.68 -13.22
CA CYS A 157 5.90 1.42 -13.15
C CYS A 157 4.42 1.63 -13.54
N PRO A 158 3.66 0.56 -13.85
CA PRO A 158 2.24 0.70 -14.19
C PRO A 158 1.43 1.36 -13.08
N VAL A 159 0.47 2.21 -13.47
CA VAL A 159 -0.54 2.82 -12.59
C VAL A 159 -1.91 2.39 -13.10
N LEU A 160 -2.69 1.69 -12.30
CA LEU A 160 -3.92 1.05 -12.76
C LEU A 160 -5.06 1.06 -11.74
N ILE A 161 -6.25 0.68 -12.18
CA ILE A 161 -7.42 0.44 -11.34
C ILE A 161 -7.62 -1.07 -11.20
N ALA A 162 -7.78 -1.55 -9.97
CA ALA A 162 -7.73 -2.96 -9.63
C ALA A 162 -8.95 -3.76 -10.04
N ASP A 163 -10.11 -3.12 -10.07
CA ASP A 163 -11.44 -3.73 -10.16
C ASP A 163 -12.18 -3.43 -11.49
N GLY A 164 -11.39 -3.08 -12.53
CA GLY A 164 -11.91 -2.89 -13.88
C GLY A 164 -12.60 -1.56 -14.10
N TYR A 165 -13.46 -1.49 -15.15
CA TYR A 165 -14.06 -0.23 -15.60
C TYR A 165 -15.02 0.39 -14.59
N SER A 166 -15.87 -0.42 -13.97
CA SER A 166 -16.95 0.01 -13.08
C SER A 166 -17.00 -0.73 -11.74
N GLY A 167 -15.86 -1.29 -11.32
CA GLY A 167 -15.77 -2.01 -10.05
C GLY A 167 -16.35 -3.42 -10.08
N GLU A 168 -16.32 -4.07 -11.23
CA GLU A 168 -16.93 -5.40 -11.43
C GLU A 168 -15.91 -6.50 -11.76
N ASP A 169 -14.64 -6.13 -11.93
CA ASP A 169 -13.56 -7.10 -12.14
C ASP A 169 -12.99 -7.57 -10.80
N ASP A 170 -13.80 -8.39 -10.14
CA ASP A 170 -13.54 -8.88 -8.80
C ASP A 170 -13.02 -10.31 -8.78
N TYR A 171 -12.24 -10.60 -7.75
CA TYR A 171 -11.84 -11.95 -7.37
C TYR A 171 -12.58 -12.35 -6.08
N ARG A 172 -13.34 -13.43 -6.14
CA ARG A 172 -14.02 -13.97 -4.96
C ARG A 172 -13.03 -14.70 -4.05
N VAL A 173 -13.02 -14.33 -2.78
CA VAL A 173 -12.23 -14.97 -1.73
C VAL A 173 -13.16 -15.60 -0.72
N ASP A 174 -13.07 -16.92 -0.54
CA ASP A 174 -13.80 -17.63 0.50
C ASP A 174 -13.13 -17.41 1.87
N ILE A 175 -13.97 -17.14 2.90
CA ILE A 175 -13.54 -16.94 4.29
C ILE A 175 -14.21 -18.00 5.18
N PRO A 176 -13.80 -19.26 5.13
CA PRO A 176 -14.50 -20.36 5.81
C PRO A 176 -14.66 -20.14 7.33
N GLU A 177 -13.64 -19.52 7.93
CA GLU A 177 -13.60 -19.24 9.38
C GLU A 177 -14.11 -17.83 9.73
N GLY A 178 -14.64 -17.07 8.77
CA GLY A 178 -15.21 -15.76 9.02
C GLY A 178 -16.40 -15.85 10.00
N LEU A 179 -16.49 -14.94 10.95
CA LEU A 179 -17.58 -14.95 11.93
C LEU A 179 -18.93 -14.61 11.28
N ILE A 180 -18.96 -13.60 10.43
CA ILE A 180 -20.16 -13.09 9.75
C ILE A 180 -20.07 -13.34 8.26
N LEU A 181 -19.03 -12.79 7.61
CA LEU A 181 -18.82 -12.96 6.19
C LEU A 181 -18.13 -14.28 5.89
N LYS A 182 -18.69 -15.05 4.97
CA LYS A 182 -18.14 -16.32 4.51
C LYS A 182 -17.37 -16.19 3.19
N GLU A 183 -17.55 -15.08 2.52
CA GLU A 183 -16.85 -14.70 1.30
C GLU A 183 -16.70 -13.19 1.23
N THR A 184 -15.75 -12.73 0.43
CA THR A 184 -15.56 -11.33 0.07
C THR A 184 -15.09 -11.24 -1.38
N TYR A 185 -15.18 -10.05 -1.93
CA TYR A 185 -14.71 -9.75 -3.28
C TYR A 185 -13.59 -8.71 -3.19
N ILE A 186 -12.54 -8.92 -3.93
CA ILE A 186 -11.36 -8.05 -3.95
C ILE A 186 -11.04 -7.75 -5.41
N GLY A 187 -10.76 -6.49 -5.73
CA GLY A 187 -10.37 -6.11 -7.09
C GLY A 187 -9.26 -7.00 -7.62
N ARG A 188 -9.45 -7.53 -8.82
CA ARG A 188 -8.61 -8.62 -9.39
C ARG A 188 -7.13 -8.31 -9.35
N ALA A 189 -6.71 -7.11 -9.76
CA ALA A 189 -5.29 -6.78 -9.80
C ALA A 189 -4.62 -6.76 -8.41
N ILE A 190 -5.40 -6.51 -7.34
CA ILE A 190 -4.88 -6.63 -5.96
C ILE A 190 -4.86 -8.09 -5.51
N ALA A 191 -5.91 -8.85 -5.85
CA ALA A 191 -6.03 -10.24 -5.42
C ALA A 191 -5.00 -11.16 -6.10
N GLU A 192 -4.56 -10.84 -7.29
CA GLU A 192 -3.58 -11.61 -8.08
C GLU A 192 -2.13 -11.21 -7.78
N ALA A 193 -1.88 -10.13 -7.04
CA ALA A 193 -0.54 -9.75 -6.60
C ALA A 193 0.07 -10.80 -5.66
N ASP A 194 1.38 -10.99 -5.75
CA ASP A 194 2.12 -11.87 -4.82
C ASP A 194 2.26 -11.23 -3.44
N ALA A 195 2.39 -9.90 -3.40
CA ALA A 195 2.43 -9.11 -2.17
C ALA A 195 1.76 -7.75 -2.36
N MET A 196 1.32 -7.14 -1.24
CA MET A 196 0.74 -5.80 -1.23
C MET A 196 1.38 -4.94 -0.15
N ILE A 197 1.75 -3.72 -0.52
CA ILE A 197 2.17 -2.65 0.38
C ILE A 197 1.12 -1.54 0.31
N VAL A 198 0.54 -1.19 1.46
CA VAL A 198 -0.47 -0.12 1.53
C VAL A 198 0.19 1.17 1.99
N LEU A 199 0.08 2.21 1.18
CA LEU A 199 0.48 3.57 1.55
C LEU A 199 -0.77 4.42 1.70
N ALA A 200 -0.99 4.97 2.88
CA ALA A 200 -2.18 5.73 3.18
C ALA A 200 -1.86 7.06 3.86
N HIS A 201 -2.62 8.08 3.50
CA HIS A 201 -2.69 9.31 4.28
C HIS A 201 -3.71 9.11 5.40
N ALA A 202 -3.21 9.01 6.64
CA ALA A 202 -4.07 8.80 7.81
C ALA A 202 -5.04 9.97 7.99
N ARG A 203 -6.33 9.69 7.95
CA ARG A 203 -7.40 10.68 8.11
C ARG A 203 -8.69 10.04 8.60
N GLY A 204 -9.58 10.84 9.15
CA GLY A 204 -10.93 10.39 9.49
C GLY A 204 -11.77 10.07 8.25
N HIS A 205 -12.73 9.20 8.42
CA HIS A 205 -13.68 8.80 7.39
C HIS A 205 -15.12 9.03 7.86
N SER A 206 -15.98 9.56 6.97
CA SER A 206 -17.36 9.94 7.33
C SER A 206 -18.26 8.76 7.73
N ILE A 207 -17.96 7.58 7.25
CA ILE A 207 -18.75 6.36 7.51
C ILE A 207 -18.05 5.46 8.52
N THR A 208 -16.76 5.19 8.33
CA THR A 208 -16.02 4.24 9.17
C THR A 208 -15.31 4.88 10.36
N MET A 209 -15.33 6.20 10.46
CA MET A 209 -14.69 7.03 11.49
C MET A 209 -13.14 7.08 11.38
N TYR A 210 -12.51 6.17 10.71
CA TYR A 210 -11.07 6.10 10.46
C TYR A 210 -10.78 5.96 8.98
#